data_47c6d549b83aea42c58c75ea9623e3db
#
_entry.id   47c6d549b83aea42c58c75ea9623e3db
#
_cell.length_a   1.000
_cell.length_b   1.000
_cell.length_c   1.000
_cell.angle_alpha   90.00
_cell.angle_beta   90.00
_cell.angle_gamma   90.00
#
_symmetry.space_group_name_H-M   'P 1'
#
loop_
_entity.id
_entity.type
_entity.pdbx_description
1 polymer ?
#
loop_
_entity_poly.entity_id
_entity_poly.type
_entity_poly.pdbx_seq_one_letter_code
_entity_poly.pdbx_strand_id
1 'polypeptide(L)'
;MVHKKILFQTAAREKILRGASQLADAVRITLGPKSKSVLIQKAWGAPIVCNDGVAIAKEIDLSDAEENLGAQMLRQAAEKTGDLVGDGTSTATILAHAIFSEGIRNVTAGASAIDLKRGLDRALNAAVEALRAQSKPVMSRKEKAQVATISAHNDESIGELVADAMERVGGEGVITVEESKTTETVLEVVEGMQFERGYLSPYFITDADKLEAVLEDASILLTDRKINIMKDLIPLLEQIAKDARPLLMIADDIEGEALATLVVNQMRGVLKSVAVKAPGFGERRKAILQDIAVLTGAQLISEELGFKLEDATIEQLGRARRIVIDKDTTTLIGGAGDRAAIDSRMAQIRREIGKASSTYEKEKLEERLAKLSGGVAVIRVGAPAESEMKAKKDALDDAISATKAAVAEGIVAGGGLALLRCTAAVEAIEHQCEGDERTGVQILRRTLEAPARQIAVNSAVDGGVVVSKMLESNSNIGFDAARNRYVDLFEAGIIDPTKVVRIALENAVSVASVLLLTEATMTEIPVEKKLPAPEMEA
;
A
#
# COMPACT_ATOMS: atom_id res chain seq x y z
N MET A 1 -29.58 -5.87 25.11
CA MET A 1 -28.21 -5.45 25.44
C MET A 1 -27.31 -6.63 25.22
N VAL A 2 -26.23 -6.46 24.52
CA VAL A 2 -25.22 -7.53 24.36
C VAL A 2 -24.38 -7.54 25.63
N HIS A 3 -24.31 -8.69 26.32
CA HIS A 3 -23.46 -8.84 27.50
C HIS A 3 -22.00 -8.90 27.08
N LYS A 4 -21.09 -8.29 27.89
CA LYS A 4 -19.67 -8.28 27.62
C LYS A 4 -18.91 -9.12 28.64
N LYS A 5 -17.94 -9.90 28.16
CA LYS A 5 -16.98 -10.63 28.97
C LYS A 5 -15.72 -9.80 29.07
N ILE A 6 -15.16 -9.68 30.27
CA ILE A 6 -13.93 -8.93 30.51
C ILE A 6 -12.90 -9.89 31.12
N LEU A 7 -11.70 -9.92 30.56
CA LEU A 7 -10.55 -10.61 31.14
C LEU A 7 -9.48 -9.57 31.51
N PHE A 8 -8.72 -9.85 32.55
CA PHE A 8 -7.68 -8.98 33.07
C PHE A 8 -6.33 -9.69 33.17
N GLN A 9 -5.25 -8.92 33.17
CA GLN A 9 -3.89 -9.36 33.49
C GLN A 9 -3.45 -10.60 32.71
N THR A 10 -2.91 -11.62 33.39
CA THR A 10 -2.35 -12.82 32.76
C THR A 10 -3.33 -13.54 31.85
N ALA A 11 -4.61 -13.66 32.26
CA ALA A 11 -5.62 -14.34 31.46
C ALA A 11 -5.91 -13.63 30.13
N ALA A 12 -5.93 -12.29 30.12
CA ALA A 12 -6.07 -11.52 28.90
C ALA A 12 -4.82 -11.63 28.02
N ARG A 13 -3.64 -11.47 28.60
CA ARG A 13 -2.36 -11.51 27.90
C ARG A 13 -2.09 -12.86 27.22
N GLU A 14 -2.38 -13.98 27.91
CA GLU A 14 -2.22 -15.32 27.34
C GLU A 14 -3.11 -15.54 26.11
N LYS A 15 -4.35 -15.07 26.17
CA LYS A 15 -5.29 -15.17 25.05
C LYS A 15 -4.84 -14.34 23.85
N ILE A 16 -4.46 -13.07 24.09
CA ILE A 16 -3.95 -12.17 23.04
C ILE A 16 -2.70 -12.79 22.38
N LEU A 17 -1.74 -13.29 23.18
CA LEU A 17 -0.50 -13.89 22.67
C LEU A 17 -0.81 -15.14 21.83
N ARG A 18 -1.75 -15.98 22.27
CA ARG A 18 -2.13 -17.19 21.52
C ARG A 18 -2.73 -16.86 20.17
N GLY A 19 -3.65 -15.89 20.11
CA GLY A 19 -4.22 -15.43 18.84
C GLY A 19 -3.19 -14.78 17.91
N ALA A 20 -2.34 -13.91 18.44
CA ALA A 20 -1.24 -13.32 17.68
C ALA A 20 -0.27 -14.39 17.15
N SER A 21 0.01 -15.46 17.94
CA SER A 21 0.88 -16.55 17.51
C SER A 21 0.26 -17.37 16.37
N GLN A 22 -1.04 -17.67 16.43
CA GLN A 22 -1.73 -18.40 15.36
C GLN A 22 -1.66 -17.64 14.02
N LEU A 23 -1.88 -16.32 14.04
CA LEU A 23 -1.75 -15.49 12.84
C LEU A 23 -0.30 -15.46 12.35
N ALA A 24 0.66 -15.20 13.25
CA ALA A 24 2.07 -15.16 12.88
C ALA A 24 2.56 -16.51 12.29
N ASP A 25 2.10 -17.63 12.82
CA ASP A 25 2.47 -18.98 12.33
C ASP A 25 1.96 -19.22 10.90
N ALA A 26 0.78 -18.73 10.57
CA ALA A 26 0.24 -18.83 9.22
C ALA A 26 0.99 -17.90 8.24
N VAL A 27 1.36 -16.68 8.66
CA VAL A 27 2.02 -15.71 7.78
C VAL A 27 3.51 -16.02 7.59
N ARG A 28 4.25 -16.43 8.65
CA ARG A 28 5.72 -16.60 8.59
C ARG A 28 6.22 -17.60 7.56
N ILE A 29 5.38 -18.57 7.17
CA ILE A 29 5.77 -19.57 6.16
C ILE A 29 5.88 -19.02 4.76
N THR A 30 5.34 -17.83 4.50
CA THR A 30 5.39 -17.15 3.20
C THR A 30 6.66 -16.31 2.99
N LEU A 31 7.52 -16.17 4.02
CA LEU A 31 8.71 -15.32 3.93
C LEU A 31 9.87 -16.03 3.24
N GLY A 32 10.47 -15.35 2.26
CA GLY A 32 11.71 -15.74 1.58
C GLY A 32 11.52 -16.61 0.33
N PRO A 33 12.63 -16.93 -0.38
CA PRO A 33 12.58 -17.57 -1.72
C PRO A 33 12.12 -19.03 -1.71
N LYS A 34 12.12 -19.70 -0.55
CA LYS A 34 11.55 -21.05 -0.34
C LYS A 34 10.29 -20.98 0.50
N SER A 35 9.54 -19.92 0.32
CA SER A 35 8.23 -19.74 0.93
C SER A 35 7.25 -20.86 0.56
N LYS A 36 6.25 -21.04 1.42
CA LYS A 36 5.14 -21.99 1.22
C LYS A 36 3.83 -21.23 1.18
N SER A 37 2.84 -21.81 0.55
CA SER A 37 1.51 -21.24 0.44
C SER A 37 0.57 -21.78 1.53
N VAL A 38 -0.47 -21.01 1.84
CA VAL A 38 -1.58 -21.40 2.70
C VAL A 38 -2.78 -21.73 1.82
N LEU A 39 -3.46 -22.86 2.11
CA LEU A 39 -4.73 -23.20 1.47
C LEU A 39 -5.86 -22.58 2.30
N ILE A 40 -6.63 -21.69 1.69
CA ILE A 40 -7.70 -20.93 2.34
C ILE A 40 -9.04 -21.41 1.80
N GLN A 41 -9.94 -21.83 2.72
CA GLN A 41 -11.32 -22.16 2.38
C GLN A 41 -12.13 -20.87 2.26
N LYS A 42 -12.85 -20.70 1.15
CA LYS A 42 -13.81 -19.61 0.98
C LYS A 42 -15.20 -20.04 1.41
N ALA A 43 -16.01 -19.08 1.88
CA ALA A 43 -17.41 -19.32 2.19
C ALA A 43 -18.20 -19.82 0.97
N TRP A 44 -17.84 -19.36 -0.22
CA TRP A 44 -18.41 -19.74 -1.52
C TRP A 44 -17.28 -19.91 -2.53
N GLY A 45 -17.38 -20.97 -3.35
CA GLY A 45 -16.40 -21.25 -4.41
C GLY A 45 -15.33 -22.28 -3.99
N ALA A 46 -14.29 -22.38 -4.83
CA ALA A 46 -13.16 -23.29 -4.58
C ALA A 46 -12.19 -22.71 -3.56
N PRO A 47 -11.45 -23.57 -2.81
CA PRO A 47 -10.35 -23.09 -1.98
C PRO A 47 -9.29 -22.37 -2.82
N ILE A 48 -8.68 -21.36 -2.23
CA ILE A 48 -7.58 -20.63 -2.88
C ILE A 48 -6.24 -20.95 -2.22
N VAL A 49 -5.19 -20.96 -3.03
CA VAL A 49 -3.79 -21.07 -2.56
C VAL A 49 -3.23 -19.68 -2.52
N CYS A 50 -2.77 -19.23 -1.34
CA CYS A 50 -2.26 -17.89 -1.12
C CYS A 50 -0.86 -17.93 -0.51
N ASN A 51 0.03 -17.07 -0.97
CA ASN A 51 1.38 -16.84 -0.44
C ASN A 51 1.62 -15.38 -0.03
N ASP A 52 0.65 -14.50 -0.23
CA ASP A 52 0.71 -13.12 0.26
C ASP A 52 0.33 -13.05 1.75
N GLY A 53 1.23 -12.44 2.54
CA GLY A 53 1.09 -12.35 4.00
C GLY A 53 -0.11 -11.54 4.44
N VAL A 54 -0.45 -10.43 3.76
CA VAL A 54 -1.59 -9.59 4.14
C VAL A 54 -2.92 -10.25 3.77
N ALA A 55 -3.01 -10.90 2.62
CA ALA A 55 -4.20 -11.64 2.22
C ALA A 55 -4.49 -12.79 3.19
N ILE A 56 -3.45 -13.55 3.60
CA ILE A 56 -3.59 -14.60 4.62
C ILE A 56 -4.04 -14.00 5.96
N ALA A 57 -3.44 -12.90 6.40
CA ALA A 57 -3.78 -12.27 7.66
C ALA A 57 -5.24 -11.78 7.71
N LYS A 58 -5.77 -11.29 6.60
CA LYS A 58 -7.18 -10.83 6.47
C LYS A 58 -8.19 -11.95 6.57
N GLU A 59 -7.85 -13.16 6.14
CA GLU A 59 -8.74 -14.32 6.17
C GLU A 59 -8.76 -15.04 7.54
N ILE A 60 -7.87 -14.69 8.47
CA ILE A 60 -7.82 -15.31 9.78
C ILE A 60 -8.84 -14.67 10.70
N ASP A 61 -9.86 -15.46 11.06
CA ASP A 61 -10.85 -15.14 12.09
C ASP A 61 -10.98 -16.34 13.04
N LEU A 62 -10.67 -16.09 14.32
CA LEU A 62 -10.58 -17.16 15.32
C LEU A 62 -11.90 -17.28 16.08
N SER A 63 -12.31 -18.51 16.39
CA SER A 63 -13.56 -18.80 17.11
C SER A 63 -13.57 -18.28 18.56
N ASP A 64 -12.41 -18.20 19.21
CA ASP A 64 -12.27 -17.61 20.53
C ASP A 64 -12.14 -16.09 20.39
N ALA A 65 -13.10 -15.33 20.90
CA ALA A 65 -13.17 -13.90 20.69
C ALA A 65 -11.96 -13.13 21.27
N GLU A 66 -11.39 -13.58 22.39
CA GLU A 66 -10.22 -12.96 23.01
C GLU A 66 -8.93 -13.29 22.23
N GLU A 67 -8.79 -14.50 21.72
CA GLU A 67 -7.68 -14.87 20.85
C GLU A 67 -7.79 -14.10 19.52
N ASN A 68 -9.00 -13.95 19.00
CA ASN A 68 -9.25 -13.18 17.78
C ASN A 68 -8.85 -11.72 17.90
N LEU A 69 -9.02 -11.08 19.07
CA LEU A 69 -8.50 -9.72 19.30
C LEU A 69 -6.97 -9.66 19.12
N GLY A 70 -6.24 -10.66 19.61
CA GLY A 70 -4.80 -10.76 19.43
C GLY A 70 -4.39 -10.90 17.96
N ALA A 71 -5.08 -11.76 17.23
CA ALA A 71 -4.88 -11.93 15.78
C ALA A 71 -5.19 -10.64 15.02
N GLN A 72 -6.33 -10.00 15.28
CA GLN A 72 -6.73 -8.75 14.63
C GLN A 72 -5.75 -7.59 14.89
N MET A 73 -5.22 -7.49 16.11
CA MET A 73 -4.22 -6.47 16.43
C MET A 73 -2.91 -6.71 15.68
N LEU A 74 -2.46 -7.98 15.62
CA LEU A 74 -1.23 -8.30 14.88
C LEU A 74 -1.42 -8.10 13.37
N ARG A 75 -2.61 -8.39 12.83
CA ARG A 75 -2.98 -8.15 11.43
C ARG A 75 -2.77 -6.69 11.02
N GLN A 76 -3.01 -5.73 11.93
CA GLN A 76 -2.78 -4.31 11.65
C GLN A 76 -1.33 -4.00 11.26
N ALA A 77 -0.34 -4.77 11.71
CA ALA A 77 1.05 -4.57 11.29
C ALA A 77 1.24 -4.89 9.81
N ALA A 78 0.62 -5.98 9.32
CA ALA A 78 0.63 -6.34 7.90
C ALA A 78 -0.15 -5.32 7.05
N GLU A 79 -1.39 -5.00 7.44
CA GLU A 79 -2.27 -4.08 6.70
C GLU A 79 -1.64 -2.69 6.55
N LYS A 80 -1.19 -2.07 7.64
CA LYS A 80 -0.54 -0.74 7.58
C LYS A 80 0.73 -0.74 6.74
N THR A 81 1.49 -1.83 6.76
CA THR A 81 2.70 -1.94 5.94
C THR A 81 2.34 -2.10 4.47
N GLY A 82 1.38 -2.96 4.14
CA GLY A 82 0.84 -3.10 2.79
C GLY A 82 0.29 -1.78 2.23
N ASP A 83 -0.54 -1.07 3.01
CA ASP A 83 -1.12 0.23 2.62
C ASP A 83 -0.08 1.31 2.33
N LEU A 84 1.05 1.32 3.05
CA LEU A 84 2.07 2.37 2.93
C LEU A 84 3.12 2.10 1.84
N VAL A 85 3.49 0.83 1.65
CA VAL A 85 4.63 0.47 0.77
C VAL A 85 4.37 -0.74 -0.13
N GLY A 86 3.21 -1.38 -0.02
CA GLY A 86 2.77 -2.49 -0.88
C GLY A 86 3.52 -3.80 -0.67
N ASP A 87 4.57 -3.84 0.17
CA ASP A 87 5.41 -5.02 0.41
C ASP A 87 5.88 -5.05 1.88
N GLY A 88 6.56 -6.13 2.31
CA GLY A 88 7.11 -6.27 3.67
C GLY A 88 6.10 -6.68 4.74
N THR A 89 4.89 -7.07 4.37
CA THR A 89 3.78 -7.42 5.26
C THR A 89 4.11 -8.60 6.16
N SER A 90 4.71 -9.66 5.63
CA SER A 90 5.17 -10.83 6.38
C SER A 90 6.31 -10.46 7.35
N THR A 91 7.24 -9.61 6.94
CA THR A 91 8.33 -9.11 7.79
C THR A 91 7.79 -8.32 8.97
N ALA A 92 6.84 -7.41 8.74
CA ALA A 92 6.19 -6.63 9.80
C ALA A 92 5.47 -7.53 10.81
N THR A 93 4.75 -8.54 10.34
CA THR A 93 4.04 -9.51 11.19
C THR A 93 5.01 -10.30 12.07
N ILE A 94 6.10 -10.80 11.49
CA ILE A 94 7.11 -11.60 12.21
C ILE A 94 7.81 -10.75 13.27
N LEU A 95 8.20 -9.52 12.93
CA LEU A 95 8.82 -8.58 13.86
C LEU A 95 7.85 -8.22 15.01
N ALA A 96 6.60 -7.86 14.70
CA ALA A 96 5.60 -7.50 15.69
C ALA A 96 5.34 -8.66 16.67
N HIS A 97 5.19 -9.89 16.15
CA HIS A 97 5.02 -11.07 16.97
C HIS A 97 6.26 -11.34 17.84
N ALA A 98 7.48 -11.23 17.29
CA ALA A 98 8.71 -11.46 18.03
C ALA A 98 8.87 -10.45 19.19
N ILE A 99 8.63 -9.15 18.91
CA ILE A 99 8.69 -8.09 19.92
C ILE A 99 7.63 -8.32 21.01
N PHE A 100 6.40 -8.63 20.61
CA PHE A 100 5.32 -8.89 21.56
C PHE A 100 5.60 -10.12 22.42
N SER A 101 6.05 -11.24 21.82
CA SER A 101 6.35 -12.48 22.54
C SER A 101 7.48 -12.35 23.56
N GLU A 102 8.54 -11.62 23.22
CA GLU A 102 9.62 -11.32 24.16
C GLU A 102 9.18 -10.32 25.23
N GLY A 103 8.46 -9.28 24.83
CA GLY A 103 8.00 -8.23 25.74
C GLY A 103 7.02 -8.75 26.79
N ILE A 104 6.04 -9.58 26.40
CA ILE A 104 5.02 -10.10 27.31
C ILE A 104 5.62 -10.99 28.41
N ARG A 105 6.71 -11.71 28.13
CA ARG A 105 7.43 -12.50 29.15
C ARG A 105 7.99 -11.59 30.24
N ASN A 106 8.56 -10.45 29.85
CA ASN A 106 9.12 -9.47 30.79
C ASN A 106 8.01 -8.77 31.58
N VAL A 107 6.90 -8.38 30.94
CA VAL A 107 5.72 -7.80 31.63
C VAL A 107 5.12 -8.79 32.63
N THR A 108 5.04 -10.07 32.28
CA THR A 108 4.55 -11.12 33.20
C THR A 108 5.51 -11.32 34.37
N ALA A 109 6.80 -11.11 34.15
CA ALA A 109 7.83 -11.14 35.24
C ALA A 109 7.84 -9.86 36.11
N GLY A 110 7.01 -8.86 35.82
CA GLY A 110 6.84 -7.65 36.62
C GLY A 110 7.48 -6.39 36.04
N ALA A 111 8.00 -6.43 34.80
CA ALA A 111 8.53 -5.24 34.14
C ALA A 111 7.42 -4.24 33.80
N SER A 112 7.74 -2.95 33.87
CA SER A 112 6.86 -1.85 33.50
C SER A 112 6.65 -1.81 31.97
N ALA A 113 5.44 -2.08 31.50
CA ALA A 113 5.12 -2.03 30.06
C ALA A 113 5.37 -0.64 29.45
N ILE A 114 5.20 0.43 30.24
CA ILE A 114 5.44 1.81 29.79
C ILE A 114 6.95 2.05 29.57
N ASP A 115 7.79 1.56 30.47
CA ASP A 115 9.24 1.75 30.36
C ASP A 115 9.83 0.83 29.28
N LEU A 116 9.29 -0.41 29.13
CA LEU A 116 9.61 -1.26 27.98
C LEU A 116 9.31 -0.55 26.66
N LYS A 117 8.12 0.09 26.54
CA LYS A 117 7.77 0.87 25.34
C LYS A 117 8.75 2.00 25.10
N ARG A 118 9.14 2.77 26.13
CA ARG A 118 10.15 3.84 25.97
C ARG A 118 11.47 3.31 25.43
N GLY A 119 11.91 2.16 25.95
CA GLY A 119 13.09 1.47 25.44
C GLY A 119 12.97 1.03 23.99
N LEU A 120 11.82 0.45 23.62
CA LEU A 120 11.50 0.08 22.23
C LEU A 120 11.52 1.30 21.31
N ASP A 121 10.92 2.42 21.69
CA ASP A 121 10.87 3.65 20.88
C ASP A 121 12.31 4.23 20.67
N ARG A 122 13.17 4.22 21.69
CA ARG A 122 14.58 4.66 21.57
C ARG A 122 15.39 3.73 20.67
N ALA A 123 15.22 2.43 20.84
CA ALA A 123 15.87 1.41 20.01
C ALA A 123 15.42 1.48 18.54
N LEU A 124 14.12 1.73 18.31
CA LEU A 124 13.57 1.92 16.98
C LEU A 124 14.23 3.10 16.26
N ASN A 125 14.34 4.25 16.91
CA ASN A 125 14.97 5.44 16.32
C ASN A 125 16.43 5.14 15.92
N ALA A 126 17.21 4.48 16.78
CA ALA A 126 18.58 4.11 16.44
C ALA A 126 18.66 3.10 15.29
N ALA A 127 17.75 2.13 15.25
CA ALA A 127 17.68 1.17 14.14
C ALA A 127 17.31 1.83 12.81
N VAL A 128 16.36 2.77 12.82
CA VAL A 128 15.94 3.53 11.63
C VAL A 128 17.08 4.40 11.10
N GLU A 129 17.81 5.10 11.97
CA GLU A 129 19.00 5.87 11.58
C GLU A 129 20.08 4.97 10.97
N ALA A 130 20.35 3.82 11.59
CA ALA A 130 21.29 2.85 11.07
C ALA A 130 20.88 2.25 9.73
N LEU A 131 19.58 1.98 9.50
CA LEU A 131 19.04 1.55 8.21
C LEU A 131 19.26 2.61 7.12
N ARG A 132 18.96 3.87 7.43
CA ARG A 132 19.18 4.98 6.48
C ARG A 132 20.67 5.15 6.15
N ALA A 133 21.55 4.98 7.12
CA ALA A 133 23.00 5.04 6.90
C ALA A 133 23.53 3.90 6.01
N GLN A 134 22.88 2.75 5.98
CA GLN A 134 23.23 1.61 5.13
C GLN A 134 22.66 1.76 3.71
N SER A 135 21.69 2.65 3.52
CA SER A 135 20.95 2.77 2.26
C SER A 135 21.85 3.26 1.12
N LYS A 136 21.70 2.63 -0.05
CA LYS A 136 22.32 3.03 -1.30
C LYS A 136 21.26 3.48 -2.30
N PRO A 137 21.43 4.61 -3.00
CA PRO A 137 20.46 5.06 -3.99
C PRO A 137 20.40 4.06 -5.16
N VAL A 138 19.21 3.86 -5.72
CA VAL A 138 18.99 3.04 -6.92
C VAL A 138 19.33 3.89 -8.15
N MET A 139 20.38 3.52 -8.87
CA MET A 139 20.89 4.31 -10.00
C MET A 139 20.67 3.64 -11.36
N SER A 140 20.53 2.32 -11.40
CA SER A 140 20.50 1.57 -12.66
C SER A 140 19.18 0.83 -12.89
N ARG A 141 18.85 0.60 -14.19
CA ARG A 141 17.74 -0.28 -14.57
C ARG A 141 17.89 -1.69 -13.97
N LYS A 142 19.14 -2.20 -13.92
CA LYS A 142 19.44 -3.52 -13.36
C LYS A 142 19.04 -3.62 -11.89
N GLU A 143 19.35 -2.62 -11.08
CA GLU A 143 18.96 -2.59 -9.65
C GLU A 143 17.44 -2.53 -9.50
N LYS A 144 16.73 -1.75 -10.34
CA LYS A 144 15.27 -1.73 -10.36
C LYS A 144 14.69 -3.11 -10.68
N ALA A 145 15.22 -3.78 -11.71
CA ALA A 145 14.81 -5.13 -12.07
C ALA A 145 15.08 -6.14 -10.93
N GLN A 146 16.21 -6.04 -10.23
CA GLN A 146 16.54 -6.90 -9.10
C GLN A 146 15.56 -6.70 -7.92
N VAL A 147 15.23 -5.45 -7.56
CA VAL A 147 14.23 -5.16 -6.53
C VAL A 147 12.88 -5.75 -6.92
N ALA A 148 12.41 -5.48 -8.13
CA ALA A 148 11.15 -5.99 -8.64
C ALA A 148 11.10 -7.53 -8.67
N THR A 149 12.21 -8.19 -9.07
CA THR A 149 12.34 -9.65 -9.08
C THR A 149 12.19 -10.22 -7.66
N ILE A 150 12.87 -9.64 -6.67
CA ILE A 150 12.80 -10.12 -5.28
C ILE A 150 11.39 -9.99 -4.74
N SER A 151 10.73 -8.85 -4.93
CA SER A 151 9.35 -8.62 -4.49
C SER A 151 8.35 -9.51 -5.22
N ALA A 152 8.60 -9.85 -6.48
CA ALA A 152 7.81 -10.81 -7.28
C ALA A 152 8.20 -12.29 -7.03
N HIS A 153 8.60 -12.66 -5.83
CA HIS A 153 8.97 -14.04 -5.46
C HIS A 153 10.07 -14.68 -6.35
N ASN A 154 11.04 -13.90 -6.79
CA ASN A 154 12.12 -14.25 -7.72
C ASN A 154 11.68 -14.53 -9.17
N ASP A 155 10.59 -13.95 -9.63
CA ASP A 155 10.19 -13.98 -11.04
C ASP A 155 10.95 -12.89 -11.81
N GLU A 156 12.00 -13.30 -12.54
CA GLU A 156 12.82 -12.39 -13.35
C GLU A 156 12.01 -11.73 -14.48
N SER A 157 10.97 -12.41 -15.00
CA SER A 157 10.14 -11.88 -16.08
C SER A 157 9.30 -10.68 -15.59
N ILE A 158 8.79 -10.74 -14.40
CA ILE A 158 8.09 -9.62 -13.73
C ILE A 158 9.08 -8.50 -13.43
N GLY A 159 10.27 -8.85 -12.92
CA GLY A 159 11.32 -7.88 -12.60
C GLY A 159 11.74 -7.03 -13.80
N GLU A 160 12.01 -7.67 -14.93
CA GLU A 160 12.37 -6.98 -16.18
C GLU A 160 11.22 -6.12 -16.72
N LEU A 161 9.99 -6.63 -16.65
CA LEU A 161 8.80 -5.92 -17.12
C LEU A 161 8.55 -4.64 -16.34
N VAL A 162 8.68 -4.68 -15.01
CA VAL A 162 8.53 -3.50 -14.13
C VAL A 162 9.65 -2.49 -14.37
N ALA A 163 10.90 -2.96 -14.53
CA ALA A 163 12.02 -2.08 -14.84
C ALA A 163 11.84 -1.37 -16.19
N ASP A 164 11.35 -2.08 -17.22
CA ASP A 164 11.03 -1.50 -18.53
C ASP A 164 9.91 -0.48 -18.44
N ALA A 165 8.85 -0.79 -17.66
CA ALA A 165 7.75 0.14 -17.42
C ALA A 165 8.27 1.44 -16.78
N MET A 166 9.08 1.32 -15.72
CA MET A 166 9.67 2.47 -15.03
C MET A 166 10.61 3.30 -15.91
N GLU A 167 11.35 2.66 -16.80
CA GLU A 167 12.23 3.38 -17.73
C GLU A 167 11.44 4.18 -18.76
N ARG A 168 10.33 3.61 -19.28
CA ARG A 168 9.48 4.28 -20.27
C ARG A 168 8.71 5.47 -19.74
N VAL A 169 8.21 5.40 -18.50
CA VAL A 169 7.41 6.49 -17.91
C VAL A 169 8.23 7.45 -17.05
N GLY A 170 9.48 7.09 -16.72
CA GLY A 170 10.36 7.90 -15.86
C GLY A 170 10.02 7.82 -14.38
N GLY A 171 10.75 8.60 -13.55
CA GLY A 171 10.64 8.54 -12.08
C GLY A 171 9.28 8.98 -11.52
N GLU A 172 8.63 9.93 -12.16
CA GLU A 172 7.31 10.47 -11.78
C GLU A 172 6.15 9.78 -12.54
N GLY A 173 6.46 8.83 -13.42
CA GLY A 173 5.49 8.13 -14.23
C GLY A 173 4.66 7.12 -13.43
N VAL A 174 3.46 6.87 -13.89
CA VAL A 174 2.52 5.95 -13.25
C VAL A 174 2.55 4.61 -13.96
N ILE A 175 2.55 3.53 -13.18
CA ILE A 175 2.41 2.17 -13.67
C ILE A 175 1.13 1.60 -13.07
N THR A 176 0.26 1.06 -13.92
CA THR A 176 -0.99 0.39 -13.53
C THR A 176 -1.03 -1.03 -14.06
N VAL A 177 -1.70 -1.92 -13.35
CA VAL A 177 -1.87 -3.31 -13.73
C VAL A 177 -3.34 -3.55 -14.08
N GLU A 178 -3.59 -4.03 -15.28
CA GLU A 178 -4.92 -4.39 -15.80
C GLU A 178 -4.98 -5.87 -16.15
N GLU A 179 -6.16 -6.46 -16.07
CA GLU A 179 -6.40 -7.82 -16.53
C GLU A 179 -6.53 -7.85 -18.06
N SER A 180 -5.85 -8.81 -18.69
CA SER A 180 -5.96 -9.06 -20.12
C SER A 180 -7.00 -10.15 -20.40
N LYS A 181 -7.64 -10.08 -21.55
CA LYS A 181 -8.47 -11.18 -22.06
C LYS A 181 -7.66 -12.23 -22.81
N THR A 182 -6.37 -12.02 -22.95
CA THR A 182 -5.42 -12.94 -23.62
C THR A 182 -4.52 -13.63 -22.60
N THR A 183 -3.79 -14.65 -23.01
CA THR A 183 -2.82 -15.34 -22.14
C THR A 183 -1.46 -14.63 -22.04
N GLU A 184 -1.24 -13.61 -22.87
CA GLU A 184 0.04 -12.87 -22.92
C GLU A 184 -0.02 -11.62 -22.06
N THR A 185 1.07 -11.37 -21.34
CA THR A 185 1.27 -10.12 -20.60
C THR A 185 1.94 -9.09 -21.49
N VAL A 186 1.37 -7.90 -21.60
CA VAL A 186 1.81 -6.84 -22.52
C VAL A 186 1.98 -5.53 -21.76
N LEU A 187 3.08 -4.81 -22.03
CA LEU A 187 3.34 -3.45 -21.56
C LEU A 187 3.00 -2.44 -22.64
N GLU A 188 2.08 -1.55 -22.35
CA GLU A 188 1.66 -0.43 -23.21
C GLU A 188 1.86 0.89 -22.46
N VAL A 189 2.34 1.92 -23.13
CA VAL A 189 2.39 3.29 -22.59
C VAL A 189 1.32 4.12 -23.28
N VAL A 190 0.44 4.72 -22.50
CA VAL A 190 -0.68 5.53 -22.97
C VAL A 190 -0.63 6.93 -22.39
N GLU A 191 -1.30 7.87 -23.05
CA GLU A 191 -1.51 9.21 -22.52
C GLU A 191 -2.26 9.13 -21.19
N GLY A 192 -1.76 9.81 -20.16
CA GLY A 192 -2.38 9.76 -18.84
C GLY A 192 -1.59 10.52 -17.80
N MET A 193 -2.19 10.71 -16.64
CA MET A 193 -1.53 11.32 -15.49
C MET A 193 -2.17 10.90 -14.17
N GLN A 194 -1.42 11.03 -13.08
CA GLN A 194 -1.92 10.86 -11.73
C GLN A 194 -1.77 12.15 -10.92
N PHE A 195 -2.72 12.41 -10.04
CA PHE A 195 -2.65 13.51 -9.08
C PHE A 195 -3.15 13.07 -7.69
N GLU A 196 -2.64 13.74 -6.65
CA GLU A 196 -2.86 13.42 -5.24
C GLU A 196 -4.19 13.98 -4.73
N ARG A 197 -5.30 13.43 -5.18
CA ARG A 197 -6.65 13.63 -4.66
C ARG A 197 -7.46 12.37 -4.92
N GLY A 198 -8.04 11.81 -3.86
CA GLY A 198 -8.92 10.66 -3.94
C GLY A 198 -10.40 11.05 -3.96
N TYR A 199 -11.25 10.04 -3.88
CA TYR A 199 -12.70 10.23 -3.87
C TYR A 199 -13.18 10.99 -2.60
N LEU A 200 -14.21 11.82 -2.76
CA LEU A 200 -14.79 12.58 -1.65
C LEU A 200 -15.68 11.74 -0.72
N SER A 201 -16.05 10.53 -1.13
CA SER A 201 -16.88 9.64 -0.31
C SER A 201 -16.55 8.17 -0.58
N PRO A 202 -16.42 7.33 0.46
CA PRO A 202 -16.24 5.88 0.30
C PRO A 202 -17.40 5.19 -0.43
N TYR A 203 -18.58 5.80 -0.49
CA TYR A 203 -19.73 5.26 -1.24
C TYR A 203 -19.54 5.27 -2.76
N PHE A 204 -18.49 5.87 -3.26
CA PHE A 204 -18.10 5.82 -4.68
C PHE A 204 -17.28 4.56 -5.03
N ILE A 205 -16.81 3.80 -4.06
CA ILE A 205 -16.01 2.58 -4.27
C ILE A 205 -16.80 1.57 -5.12
N THR A 206 -16.16 1.07 -6.17
CA THR A 206 -16.71 0.04 -7.06
C THR A 206 -15.97 -1.30 -6.92
N ASP A 207 -14.71 -1.26 -6.49
CA ASP A 207 -13.87 -2.40 -6.16
C ASP A 207 -13.61 -2.39 -4.64
N ALA A 208 -14.35 -3.24 -3.91
CA ALA A 208 -14.25 -3.29 -2.46
C ALA A 208 -12.97 -3.97 -1.96
N ASP A 209 -12.32 -4.81 -2.76
CA ASP A 209 -11.09 -5.51 -2.40
C ASP A 209 -9.90 -4.55 -2.38
N LYS A 210 -9.85 -3.63 -3.35
CA LYS A 210 -8.81 -2.60 -3.48
C LYS A 210 -9.20 -1.25 -2.87
N LEU A 211 -10.44 -1.07 -2.45
CA LEU A 211 -11.01 0.20 -1.98
C LEU A 211 -10.91 1.31 -3.03
N GLU A 212 -11.09 0.95 -4.31
CA GLU A 212 -10.98 1.84 -5.47
C GLU A 212 -12.33 2.09 -6.13
N ALA A 213 -12.48 3.27 -6.72
CA ALA A 213 -13.54 3.58 -7.66
C ALA A 213 -12.96 3.52 -9.08
N VAL A 214 -13.45 2.58 -9.89
CA VAL A 214 -13.00 2.38 -11.29
C VAL A 214 -14.10 2.78 -12.24
N LEU A 215 -13.78 3.68 -13.18
CA LEU A 215 -14.68 4.13 -14.23
C LEU A 215 -14.08 3.79 -15.59
N GLU A 216 -14.84 3.10 -16.43
CA GLU A 216 -14.45 2.76 -17.81
C GLU A 216 -15.17 3.68 -18.80
N ASP A 217 -14.46 4.16 -19.83
CA ASP A 217 -14.96 5.07 -20.86
C ASP A 217 -15.72 6.29 -20.29
N ALA A 218 -15.12 6.91 -19.27
CA ALA A 218 -15.76 7.94 -18.47
C ALA A 218 -15.70 9.33 -19.13
N SER A 219 -16.78 10.09 -18.92
CA SER A 219 -16.80 11.54 -19.13
C SER A 219 -16.19 12.28 -17.94
N ILE A 220 -15.53 13.41 -18.18
CA ILE A 220 -14.83 14.18 -17.14
C ILE A 220 -15.31 15.63 -17.18
N LEU A 221 -15.89 16.09 -16.07
CA LEU A 221 -16.25 17.48 -15.85
C LEU A 221 -15.15 18.16 -15.05
N LEU A 222 -14.62 19.28 -15.55
CA LEU A 222 -13.60 20.08 -14.90
C LEU A 222 -14.12 21.47 -14.57
N THR A 223 -14.03 21.88 -13.31
CA THR A 223 -14.36 23.25 -12.89
C THR A 223 -13.47 23.72 -11.75
N ASP A 224 -13.19 25.01 -11.70
CA ASP A 224 -12.47 25.67 -10.60
C ASP A 224 -13.41 26.19 -9.50
N ARG A 225 -14.71 25.88 -9.61
CA ARG A 225 -15.75 26.32 -8.66
C ARG A 225 -16.02 25.26 -7.58
N LYS A 226 -16.61 25.72 -6.49
CA LYS A 226 -17.24 24.86 -5.49
C LYS A 226 -18.67 24.54 -5.92
N ILE A 227 -19.05 23.28 -5.75
CA ILE A 227 -20.40 22.78 -6.09
C ILE A 227 -21.07 22.34 -4.81
N ASN A 228 -22.04 23.15 -4.32
CA ASN A 228 -22.79 22.87 -3.11
C ASN A 228 -24.23 22.44 -3.43
N ILE A 229 -24.75 22.90 -4.57
CA ILE A 229 -26.13 22.65 -5.03
C ILE A 229 -26.04 22.02 -6.42
N MET A 230 -26.80 20.97 -6.63
CA MET A 230 -26.78 20.21 -7.89
C MET A 230 -27.67 20.80 -8.98
N LYS A 231 -28.54 21.77 -8.65
CA LYS A 231 -29.57 22.31 -9.54
C LYS A 231 -29.02 22.75 -10.91
N ASP A 232 -27.86 23.40 -10.91
CA ASP A 232 -27.24 23.95 -12.12
C ASP A 232 -26.67 22.83 -13.04
N LEU A 233 -26.45 21.64 -12.51
CA LEU A 233 -25.93 20.49 -13.25
C LEU A 233 -26.98 19.47 -13.66
N ILE A 234 -28.24 19.57 -13.18
CA ILE A 234 -29.29 18.59 -13.49
C ILE A 234 -29.42 18.33 -14.99
N PRO A 235 -29.48 19.36 -15.87
CA PRO A 235 -29.65 19.11 -17.32
C PRO A 235 -28.49 18.30 -17.93
N LEU A 236 -27.26 18.56 -17.48
CA LEU A 236 -26.08 17.82 -17.91
C LEU A 236 -26.10 16.38 -17.38
N LEU A 237 -26.42 16.18 -16.11
CA LEU A 237 -26.49 14.85 -15.49
C LEU A 237 -27.57 13.97 -16.10
N GLU A 238 -28.73 14.53 -16.46
CA GLU A 238 -29.79 13.80 -17.16
C GLU A 238 -29.36 13.33 -18.56
N GLN A 239 -28.56 14.13 -19.26
CA GLN A 239 -28.02 13.73 -20.56
C GLN A 239 -26.97 12.62 -20.40
N ILE A 240 -26.05 12.73 -19.44
CA ILE A 240 -25.03 11.70 -19.14
C ILE A 240 -25.70 10.40 -18.70
N ALA A 241 -26.74 10.47 -17.87
CA ALA A 241 -27.50 9.30 -17.44
C ALA A 241 -28.19 8.58 -18.62
N LYS A 242 -28.71 9.31 -19.62
CA LYS A 242 -29.27 8.72 -20.84
C LYS A 242 -28.22 8.00 -21.68
N ASP A 243 -27.02 8.54 -21.76
CA ASP A 243 -25.88 7.93 -22.45
C ASP A 243 -25.26 6.74 -21.70
N ALA A 244 -25.69 6.51 -20.45
CA ALA A 244 -25.20 5.47 -19.54
C ALA A 244 -23.67 5.50 -19.34
N ARG A 245 -23.02 6.65 -19.54
CA ARG A 245 -21.58 6.82 -19.35
C ARG A 245 -21.26 7.18 -17.90
N PRO A 246 -20.19 6.63 -17.32
CA PRO A 246 -19.69 7.08 -16.03
C PRO A 246 -19.20 8.54 -16.09
N LEU A 247 -19.31 9.23 -14.97
CA LEU A 247 -18.89 10.62 -14.83
C LEU A 247 -17.87 10.79 -13.71
N LEU A 248 -16.69 11.34 -14.02
CA LEU A 248 -15.79 11.93 -13.03
C LEU A 248 -16.03 13.43 -12.95
N MET A 249 -16.26 13.95 -11.76
CA MET A 249 -16.35 15.39 -11.50
C MET A 249 -15.14 15.84 -10.72
N ILE A 250 -14.35 16.77 -11.27
CA ILE A 250 -13.20 17.40 -10.63
C ILE A 250 -13.55 18.88 -10.44
N ALA A 251 -13.71 19.30 -9.18
CA ALA A 251 -14.09 20.66 -8.81
C ALA A 251 -13.21 21.18 -7.67
N ASP A 252 -13.24 22.49 -7.40
CA ASP A 252 -12.53 23.06 -6.22
C ASP A 252 -12.96 22.34 -4.94
N ASP A 253 -14.29 22.16 -4.77
CA ASP A 253 -14.89 21.32 -3.74
C ASP A 253 -16.28 20.86 -4.18
N ILE A 254 -16.72 19.70 -3.68
CA ILE A 254 -18.09 19.22 -3.86
C ILE A 254 -18.61 18.78 -2.49
N GLU A 255 -19.58 19.51 -1.97
CA GLU A 255 -20.05 19.31 -0.59
C GLU A 255 -21.57 19.46 -0.49
N GLY A 256 -22.12 19.21 0.70
CA GLY A 256 -23.53 19.42 1.02
C GLY A 256 -24.49 18.59 0.18
N GLU A 257 -25.52 19.26 -0.38
CA GLU A 257 -26.58 18.63 -1.18
C GLU A 257 -26.01 17.98 -2.46
N ALA A 258 -25.01 18.62 -3.08
CA ALA A 258 -24.42 18.14 -4.31
C ALA A 258 -23.73 16.78 -4.13
N LEU A 259 -22.89 16.65 -3.10
CA LEU A 259 -22.22 15.38 -2.80
C LEU A 259 -23.23 14.28 -2.42
N ALA A 260 -24.23 14.61 -1.57
CA ALA A 260 -25.25 13.66 -1.18
C ALA A 260 -26.06 13.15 -2.38
N THR A 261 -26.40 14.04 -3.33
CA THR A 261 -27.12 13.68 -4.56
C THR A 261 -26.32 12.71 -5.42
N LEU A 262 -25.02 12.96 -5.62
CA LEU A 262 -24.13 12.06 -6.39
C LEU A 262 -24.04 10.69 -5.73
N VAL A 263 -23.82 10.64 -4.42
CA VAL A 263 -23.75 9.38 -3.65
C VAL A 263 -25.04 8.58 -3.76
N VAL A 264 -26.21 9.22 -3.60
CA VAL A 264 -27.52 8.53 -3.70
C VAL A 264 -27.75 7.98 -5.10
N ASN A 265 -27.41 8.73 -6.16
CA ASN A 265 -27.56 8.26 -7.55
C ASN A 265 -26.59 7.14 -7.89
N GLN A 266 -25.35 7.19 -7.39
CA GLN A 266 -24.38 6.10 -7.49
C GLN A 266 -24.90 4.82 -6.81
N MET A 267 -25.37 4.91 -5.55
CA MET A 267 -25.91 3.76 -4.81
C MET A 267 -27.17 3.16 -5.46
N ARG A 268 -27.99 3.98 -6.11
CA ARG A 268 -29.18 3.53 -6.85
C ARG A 268 -28.87 2.99 -8.24
N GLY A 269 -27.61 3.10 -8.70
CA GLY A 269 -27.20 2.70 -10.03
C GLY A 269 -27.79 3.55 -11.18
N VAL A 270 -28.37 4.72 -10.88
CA VAL A 270 -28.97 5.63 -11.86
C VAL A 270 -27.87 6.39 -12.62
N LEU A 271 -26.84 6.83 -11.92
CA LEU A 271 -25.69 7.52 -12.49
C LEU A 271 -24.42 6.99 -11.84
N LYS A 272 -23.56 6.37 -12.64
CA LYS A 272 -22.21 5.99 -12.19
C LYS A 272 -21.36 7.26 -12.15
N SER A 273 -21.11 7.79 -10.95
CA SER A 273 -20.35 9.02 -10.80
C SER A 273 -19.39 8.97 -9.63
N VAL A 274 -18.26 9.68 -9.76
CA VAL A 274 -17.30 9.90 -8.67
C VAL A 274 -16.96 11.38 -8.64
N ALA A 275 -16.86 11.90 -7.42
CA ALA A 275 -16.48 13.28 -7.15
C ALA A 275 -15.10 13.33 -6.50
N VAL A 276 -14.23 14.20 -7.03
CA VAL A 276 -12.85 14.39 -6.59
C VAL A 276 -12.56 15.88 -6.47
N LYS A 277 -11.76 16.26 -5.47
CA LYS A 277 -11.30 17.62 -5.30
C LYS A 277 -10.17 17.95 -6.26
N ALA A 278 -10.19 19.14 -6.85
CA ALA A 278 -9.13 19.59 -7.74
C ALA A 278 -7.78 19.66 -7.01
N PRO A 279 -6.68 19.20 -7.65
CA PRO A 279 -5.35 19.23 -7.05
C PRO A 279 -4.76 20.64 -7.02
N GLY A 280 -3.98 20.94 -5.99
CA GLY A 280 -3.33 22.24 -5.80
C GLY A 280 -4.24 23.31 -5.20
N PHE A 281 -3.73 24.55 -5.15
CA PHE A 281 -4.42 25.73 -4.61
C PHE A 281 -4.15 26.96 -5.49
N GLY A 282 -5.11 27.92 -5.51
CA GLY A 282 -4.96 29.19 -6.23
C GLY A 282 -4.62 29.00 -7.71
N GLU A 283 -3.72 29.82 -8.24
CA GLU A 283 -3.29 29.77 -9.66
C GLU A 283 -2.69 28.42 -10.06
N ARG A 284 -2.01 27.74 -9.15
CA ARG A 284 -1.48 26.39 -9.40
C ARG A 284 -2.59 25.38 -9.66
N ARG A 285 -3.72 25.46 -8.94
CA ARG A 285 -4.88 24.61 -9.20
C ARG A 285 -5.41 24.80 -10.61
N LYS A 286 -5.59 26.07 -11.04
CA LYS A 286 -6.06 26.38 -12.40
C LYS A 286 -5.11 25.82 -13.45
N ALA A 287 -3.80 25.95 -13.23
CA ALA A 287 -2.79 25.44 -14.13
C ALA A 287 -2.85 23.90 -14.27
N ILE A 288 -3.03 23.17 -13.16
CA ILE A 288 -3.18 21.70 -13.17
C ILE A 288 -4.51 21.29 -13.81
N LEU A 289 -5.62 21.99 -13.52
CA LEU A 289 -6.91 21.74 -14.19
C LEU A 289 -6.81 21.95 -15.72
N GLN A 290 -6.04 22.93 -16.17
CA GLN A 290 -5.76 23.12 -17.61
C GLN A 290 -4.91 21.98 -18.18
N ASP A 291 -3.94 21.45 -17.43
CA ASP A 291 -3.15 20.30 -17.85
C ASP A 291 -4.04 19.05 -18.02
N ILE A 292 -4.97 18.84 -17.07
CA ILE A 292 -5.98 17.75 -17.15
C ILE A 292 -6.92 18.00 -18.34
N ALA A 293 -7.36 19.24 -18.56
CA ALA A 293 -8.24 19.59 -19.67
C ALA A 293 -7.60 19.26 -21.02
N VAL A 294 -6.34 19.65 -21.23
CA VAL A 294 -5.61 19.33 -22.47
C VAL A 294 -5.41 17.82 -22.64
N LEU A 295 -5.10 17.09 -21.55
CA LEU A 295 -4.90 15.65 -21.59
C LEU A 295 -6.18 14.86 -21.96
N THR A 296 -7.33 15.32 -21.48
CA THR A 296 -8.61 14.62 -21.61
C THR A 296 -9.49 15.14 -22.73
N GLY A 297 -9.08 16.26 -23.37
CA GLY A 297 -9.88 16.98 -24.35
C GLY A 297 -11.06 17.74 -23.73
N ALA A 298 -11.04 17.98 -22.41
CA ALA A 298 -12.06 18.75 -21.72
C ALA A 298 -11.90 20.25 -21.92
N GLN A 299 -13.00 20.97 -21.71
CA GLN A 299 -13.00 22.40 -21.51
C GLN A 299 -13.10 22.68 -20.01
N LEU A 300 -12.16 23.48 -19.47
CA LEU A 300 -12.26 23.95 -18.09
C LEU A 300 -13.42 24.94 -17.95
N ILE A 301 -14.42 24.60 -17.16
CA ILE A 301 -15.56 25.46 -16.88
C ILE A 301 -15.20 26.38 -15.73
N SER A 302 -14.92 27.64 -16.07
CA SER A 302 -14.51 28.71 -15.16
C SER A 302 -15.19 30.02 -15.54
N GLU A 303 -15.71 30.75 -14.57
CA GLU A 303 -16.31 32.06 -14.80
C GLU A 303 -15.30 33.08 -15.33
N GLU A 304 -14.05 32.98 -14.91
CA GLU A 304 -12.99 33.86 -15.43
C GLU A 304 -12.73 33.65 -16.92
N LEU A 305 -13.00 32.43 -17.42
CA LEU A 305 -12.93 32.08 -18.83
C LEU A 305 -14.25 32.36 -19.57
N GLY A 306 -15.29 32.85 -18.88
CA GLY A 306 -16.61 33.15 -19.42
C GLY A 306 -17.56 31.96 -19.53
N PHE A 307 -17.23 30.81 -18.91
CA PHE A 307 -18.08 29.61 -18.92
C PHE A 307 -18.78 29.44 -17.57
N LYS A 308 -20.11 29.25 -17.64
CA LYS A 308 -20.93 28.99 -16.47
C LYS A 308 -21.23 27.51 -16.36
N LEU A 309 -21.38 27.02 -15.12
CA LEU A 309 -21.66 25.62 -14.84
C LEU A 309 -23.07 25.21 -15.30
N GLU A 310 -24.05 26.13 -15.24
CA GLU A 310 -25.42 25.96 -15.71
C GLU A 310 -25.56 25.78 -17.24
N ASP A 311 -24.57 26.29 -18.01
CA ASP A 311 -24.53 26.20 -19.46
C ASP A 311 -23.61 25.06 -19.95
N ALA A 312 -23.17 24.18 -19.04
CA ALA A 312 -22.27 23.09 -19.38
C ALA A 312 -22.94 22.05 -20.30
N THR A 313 -22.23 21.66 -21.36
CA THR A 313 -22.70 20.67 -22.36
C THR A 313 -21.81 19.43 -22.40
N ILE A 314 -22.32 18.33 -22.96
CA ILE A 314 -21.55 17.07 -23.11
C ILE A 314 -20.28 17.29 -23.97
N GLU A 315 -20.31 18.20 -24.93
CA GLU A 315 -19.19 18.49 -25.82
C GLU A 315 -17.99 19.12 -25.09
N GLN A 316 -18.23 19.76 -23.95
CA GLN A 316 -17.21 20.36 -23.10
C GLN A 316 -16.59 19.35 -22.13
N LEU A 317 -17.17 18.16 -22.00
CA LEU A 317 -16.64 17.11 -21.15
C LEU A 317 -15.41 16.46 -21.80
N GLY A 318 -14.39 16.25 -20.98
CA GLY A 318 -13.27 15.40 -21.35
C GLY A 318 -13.64 13.92 -21.33
N ARG A 319 -12.72 13.10 -21.82
CA ARG A 319 -12.87 11.64 -21.83
C ARG A 319 -11.57 10.97 -21.44
N ALA A 320 -11.71 9.83 -20.76
CA ALA A 320 -10.61 8.91 -20.55
C ALA A 320 -11.11 7.47 -20.69
N ARG A 321 -10.25 6.61 -21.22
CA ARG A 321 -10.55 5.19 -21.39
C ARG A 321 -10.82 4.51 -20.05
N ARG A 322 -10.02 4.83 -19.05
CA ARG A 322 -10.16 4.30 -17.69
C ARG A 322 -9.72 5.33 -16.66
N ILE A 323 -10.40 5.35 -15.52
CA ILE A 323 -10.04 6.19 -14.38
C ILE A 323 -10.04 5.31 -13.14
N VAL A 324 -8.96 5.39 -12.37
CA VAL A 324 -8.83 4.68 -11.09
C VAL A 324 -8.66 5.73 -9.99
N ILE A 325 -9.51 5.66 -8.98
CA ILE A 325 -9.53 6.63 -7.88
C ILE A 325 -9.51 5.85 -6.57
N ASP A 326 -8.46 6.04 -5.79
CA ASP A 326 -8.38 5.55 -4.41
C ASP A 326 -8.67 6.67 -3.40
N LYS A 327 -8.41 6.44 -2.12
CA LYS A 327 -8.62 7.44 -1.05
C LYS A 327 -7.72 8.67 -1.17
N ASP A 328 -6.57 8.55 -1.82
CA ASP A 328 -5.51 9.55 -1.85
C ASP A 328 -5.21 10.07 -3.25
N THR A 329 -5.41 9.26 -4.29
CA THR A 329 -5.00 9.59 -5.66
C THR A 329 -6.09 9.36 -6.71
N THR A 330 -5.95 10.03 -7.85
CA THR A 330 -6.75 9.83 -9.07
C THR A 330 -5.81 9.64 -10.24
N THR A 331 -5.95 8.52 -10.95
CA THR A 331 -5.19 8.16 -12.15
C THR A 331 -6.08 8.17 -13.38
N LEU A 332 -5.74 9.01 -14.34
CA LEU A 332 -6.38 9.11 -15.65
C LEU A 332 -5.58 8.31 -16.68
N ILE A 333 -6.19 7.36 -17.38
CA ILE A 333 -5.54 6.44 -18.30
C ILE A 333 -6.22 6.54 -19.67
N GLY A 334 -5.44 6.82 -20.72
CA GLY A 334 -5.95 6.96 -22.07
C GLY A 334 -6.85 8.17 -22.23
N GLY A 335 -6.34 9.37 -21.91
CA GLY A 335 -7.02 10.63 -22.15
C GLY A 335 -7.26 10.85 -23.65
N ALA A 336 -8.41 11.43 -24.00
CA ALA A 336 -8.82 11.67 -25.39
C ALA A 336 -8.35 13.05 -25.94
N GLY A 337 -7.39 13.70 -25.27
CA GLY A 337 -6.83 14.96 -25.72
C GLY A 337 -6.02 14.83 -27.01
N ASP A 338 -5.97 15.92 -27.78
CA ASP A 338 -5.15 15.97 -28.99
C ASP A 338 -3.66 15.99 -28.66
N ARG A 339 -2.88 15.10 -29.27
CA ARG A 339 -1.43 14.99 -29.05
C ARG A 339 -0.70 16.31 -29.31
N ALA A 340 -1.07 17.04 -30.37
CA ALA A 340 -0.46 18.32 -30.69
C ALA A 340 -0.73 19.39 -29.61
N ALA A 341 -1.92 19.36 -29.00
CA ALA A 341 -2.27 20.24 -27.89
C ALA A 341 -1.45 19.89 -26.62
N ILE A 342 -1.27 18.59 -26.32
CA ILE A 342 -0.44 18.12 -25.20
C ILE A 342 1.01 18.54 -25.40
N ASP A 343 1.60 18.33 -26.58
CA ASP A 343 2.97 18.72 -26.90
C ASP A 343 3.17 20.24 -26.82
N SER A 344 2.17 21.02 -27.29
CA SER A 344 2.18 22.49 -27.17
C SER A 344 2.15 22.93 -25.70
N ARG A 345 1.34 22.26 -24.86
CA ARG A 345 1.27 22.54 -23.42
C ARG A 345 2.59 22.22 -22.72
N MET A 346 3.21 21.07 -23.03
CA MET A 346 4.54 20.72 -22.51
C MET A 346 5.59 21.77 -22.92
N ALA A 347 5.57 22.24 -24.17
CA ALA A 347 6.47 23.29 -24.64
C ALA A 347 6.24 24.63 -23.92
N GLN A 348 5.00 24.95 -23.54
CA GLN A 348 4.67 26.10 -22.72
C GLN A 348 5.29 25.97 -21.32
N ILE A 349 5.09 24.85 -20.62
CA ILE A 349 5.65 24.60 -19.29
C ILE A 349 7.18 24.68 -19.31
N ARG A 350 7.84 24.10 -20.33
CA ARG A 350 9.31 24.23 -20.49
C ARG A 350 9.79 25.68 -20.59
N ARG A 351 9.03 26.54 -21.27
CA ARG A 351 9.32 27.97 -21.35
C ARG A 351 9.12 28.68 -20.01
N GLU A 352 8.10 28.27 -19.24
CA GLU A 352 7.85 28.79 -17.89
C GLU A 352 8.99 28.41 -16.94
N ILE A 353 9.48 27.16 -16.98
CA ILE A 353 10.66 26.70 -16.22
C ILE A 353 11.89 27.57 -16.50
N GLY A 354 12.11 27.92 -17.79
CA GLY A 354 13.23 28.78 -18.17
C GLY A 354 13.12 30.24 -17.68
N LYS A 355 11.92 30.70 -17.31
CA LYS A 355 11.65 32.05 -16.80
C LYS A 355 11.48 32.11 -15.28
N ALA A 356 11.28 30.98 -14.62
CA ALA A 356 11.05 30.91 -13.19
C ALA A 356 12.28 31.41 -12.41
N SER A 357 12.06 32.35 -11.50
CA SER A 357 13.10 32.98 -10.68
C SER A 357 13.33 32.26 -9.35
N SER A 358 12.32 31.49 -8.86
CA SER A 358 12.36 30.74 -7.62
C SER A 358 12.66 29.26 -7.88
N THR A 359 13.58 28.71 -7.10
CA THR A 359 13.90 27.27 -7.14
C THR A 359 12.66 26.40 -6.88
N TYR A 360 11.83 26.83 -5.94
CA TYR A 360 10.57 26.15 -5.62
C TYR A 360 9.57 26.17 -6.78
N GLU A 361 9.42 27.32 -7.44
CA GLU A 361 8.53 27.45 -8.61
C GLU A 361 9.02 26.58 -9.76
N LYS A 362 10.33 26.58 -10.01
CA LYS A 362 10.96 25.74 -11.02
C LYS A 362 10.71 24.25 -10.75
N GLU A 363 10.95 23.79 -9.52
CA GLU A 363 10.70 22.41 -9.12
C GLU A 363 9.23 21.99 -9.36
N LYS A 364 8.27 22.88 -9.03
CA LYS A 364 6.85 22.61 -9.24
C LYS A 364 6.41 22.60 -10.70
N LEU A 365 7.06 23.37 -11.54
CA LEU A 365 6.85 23.33 -12.99
C LEU A 365 7.48 22.07 -13.60
N GLU A 366 8.64 21.63 -13.11
CA GLU A 366 9.29 20.38 -13.52
C GLU A 366 8.44 19.17 -13.14
N GLU A 367 7.85 19.15 -11.93
CA GLU A 367 6.88 18.12 -11.49
C GLU A 367 5.67 18.05 -12.44
N ARG A 368 5.07 19.19 -12.80
CA ARG A 368 3.94 19.24 -13.75
C ARG A 368 4.32 18.73 -15.13
N LEU A 369 5.49 19.14 -15.62
CA LEU A 369 6.01 18.67 -16.90
C LEU A 369 6.21 17.16 -16.91
N ALA A 370 6.80 16.60 -15.84
CA ALA A 370 7.03 15.17 -15.70
C ALA A 370 5.72 14.38 -15.70
N LYS A 371 4.70 14.83 -14.93
CA LYS A 371 3.37 14.20 -14.89
C LYS A 371 2.66 14.21 -16.25
N LEU A 372 2.82 15.27 -17.05
CA LEU A 372 2.20 15.38 -18.36
C LEU A 372 2.96 14.61 -19.45
N SER A 373 4.30 14.51 -19.34
CA SER A 373 5.16 13.87 -20.33
C SER A 373 5.35 12.37 -20.12
N GLY A 374 5.25 11.88 -18.89
CA GLY A 374 5.53 10.49 -18.53
C GLY A 374 4.47 9.51 -19.02
N GLY A 375 3.23 9.96 -19.14
CA GLY A 375 2.11 9.07 -19.45
C GLY A 375 1.85 8.04 -18.34
N VAL A 376 1.12 7.00 -18.68
CA VAL A 376 0.84 5.85 -17.80
C VAL A 376 1.29 4.57 -18.50
N ALA A 377 2.17 3.80 -17.85
CA ALA A 377 2.49 2.46 -18.29
C ALA A 377 1.40 1.50 -17.81
N VAL A 378 0.73 0.84 -18.71
CA VAL A 378 -0.32 -0.15 -18.44
C VAL A 378 0.25 -1.53 -18.69
N ILE A 379 0.37 -2.33 -17.65
CA ILE A 379 0.75 -3.74 -17.74
C ILE A 379 -0.54 -4.55 -17.78
N ARG A 380 -0.87 -5.11 -18.95
CA ARG A 380 -2.01 -6.01 -19.11
C ARG A 380 -1.57 -7.44 -18.85
N VAL A 381 -2.02 -8.00 -17.74
CA VAL A 381 -1.64 -9.35 -17.28
C VAL A 381 -2.49 -10.39 -17.98
N GLY A 382 -1.86 -11.32 -18.67
CA GLY A 382 -2.48 -12.48 -19.24
C GLY A 382 -2.07 -13.77 -18.54
N ALA A 383 -3.04 -14.68 -18.38
CA ALA A 383 -2.79 -16.03 -17.87
C ALA A 383 -3.87 -17.01 -18.35
N PRO A 384 -3.57 -18.32 -18.42
CA PRO A 384 -4.55 -19.34 -18.83
C PRO A 384 -5.66 -19.58 -17.80
N ALA A 385 -5.41 -19.30 -16.51
CA ALA A 385 -6.37 -19.47 -15.42
C ALA A 385 -6.55 -18.19 -14.64
N GLU A 386 -7.77 -17.92 -14.15
CA GLU A 386 -8.11 -16.74 -13.35
C GLU A 386 -7.27 -16.63 -12.07
N SER A 387 -7.06 -17.76 -11.38
CA SER A 387 -6.22 -17.81 -10.17
C SER A 387 -4.75 -17.45 -10.45
N GLU A 388 -4.21 -17.88 -11.60
CA GLU A 388 -2.85 -17.52 -12.02
C GLU A 388 -2.76 -16.04 -12.41
N MET A 389 -3.78 -15.51 -13.08
CA MET A 389 -3.86 -14.10 -13.44
C MET A 389 -3.88 -13.22 -12.19
N LYS A 390 -4.69 -13.59 -11.19
CA LYS A 390 -4.73 -12.87 -9.91
C LYS A 390 -3.38 -12.89 -9.21
N ALA A 391 -2.74 -14.07 -9.10
CA ALA A 391 -1.42 -14.19 -8.48
C ALA A 391 -0.33 -13.37 -9.19
N LYS A 392 -0.34 -13.33 -10.54
CA LYS A 392 0.58 -12.50 -11.32
C LYS A 392 0.32 -11.00 -11.12
N LYS A 393 -0.95 -10.61 -11.04
CA LYS A 393 -1.34 -9.23 -10.79
C LYS A 393 -0.87 -8.75 -9.42
N ASP A 394 -1.12 -9.54 -8.38
CA ASP A 394 -0.68 -9.24 -7.01
C ASP A 394 0.87 -9.12 -6.96
N ALA A 395 1.60 -10.07 -7.58
CA ALA A 395 3.07 -10.01 -7.65
C ALA A 395 3.60 -8.78 -8.42
N LEU A 396 2.89 -8.32 -9.46
CA LEU A 396 3.23 -7.09 -10.18
C LEU A 396 2.95 -5.83 -9.34
N ASP A 397 1.82 -5.76 -8.65
CA ASP A 397 1.47 -4.65 -7.77
C ASP A 397 2.52 -4.51 -6.64
N ASP A 398 2.95 -5.64 -6.02
CA ASP A 398 4.01 -5.68 -5.02
C ASP A 398 5.36 -5.22 -5.61
N ALA A 399 5.75 -5.74 -6.77
CA ALA A 399 6.99 -5.39 -7.44
C ALA A 399 7.06 -3.89 -7.81
N ILE A 400 5.97 -3.31 -8.30
CA ILE A 400 5.87 -1.88 -8.61
C ILE A 400 6.02 -1.05 -7.34
N SER A 401 5.30 -1.41 -6.28
CA SER A 401 5.32 -0.69 -4.99
C SER A 401 6.71 -0.74 -4.34
N ALA A 402 7.33 -1.94 -4.30
CA ALA A 402 8.68 -2.12 -3.79
C ALA A 402 9.72 -1.33 -4.60
N THR A 403 9.60 -1.32 -5.93
CA THR A 403 10.54 -0.58 -6.78
C THR A 403 10.38 0.93 -6.62
N LYS A 404 9.15 1.45 -6.49
CA LYS A 404 8.90 2.86 -6.14
C LYS A 404 9.49 3.21 -4.77
N ALA A 405 9.33 2.33 -3.78
CA ALA A 405 9.91 2.51 -2.45
C ALA A 405 11.45 2.54 -2.49
N ALA A 406 12.07 1.70 -3.33
CA ALA A 406 13.51 1.67 -3.54
C ALA A 406 14.05 2.93 -4.23
N VAL A 407 13.33 3.45 -5.21
CA VAL A 407 13.69 4.73 -5.87
C VAL A 407 13.59 5.90 -4.88
N ALA A 408 12.61 5.86 -3.96
CA ALA A 408 12.38 6.93 -2.99
C ALA A 408 13.42 7.00 -1.87
N GLU A 409 13.81 5.86 -1.27
CA GLU A 409 14.70 5.84 -0.09
C GLU A 409 15.96 4.96 -0.29
N GLY A 410 16.18 4.44 -1.49
CA GLY A 410 17.31 3.56 -1.77
C GLY A 410 17.08 2.10 -1.36
N ILE A 411 18.17 1.33 -1.40
CA ILE A 411 18.19 -0.12 -1.16
C ILE A 411 19.21 -0.48 -0.09
N VAL A 412 18.92 -1.57 0.62
CA VAL A 412 19.80 -2.21 1.59
C VAL A 412 20.03 -3.67 1.24
N ALA A 413 20.97 -4.33 1.88
CA ALA A 413 21.17 -5.77 1.73
C ALA A 413 19.92 -6.52 2.24
N GLY A 414 19.39 -7.42 1.42
CA GLY A 414 18.18 -8.17 1.72
C GLY A 414 18.40 -9.35 2.68
N GLY A 415 17.44 -10.28 2.66
CA GLY A 415 17.53 -11.50 3.46
C GLY A 415 17.57 -11.29 4.98
N GLY A 416 17.12 -10.13 5.47
CA GLY A 416 17.16 -9.73 6.87
C GLY A 416 18.54 -9.23 7.36
N LEU A 417 19.56 -9.15 6.48
CA LEU A 417 20.90 -8.71 6.87
C LEU A 417 20.92 -7.25 7.34
N ALA A 418 20.18 -6.36 6.65
CA ALA A 418 20.14 -4.95 7.02
C ALA A 418 19.65 -4.74 8.46
N LEU A 419 18.64 -5.49 8.91
CA LEU A 419 18.17 -5.44 10.30
C LEU A 419 19.21 -5.99 11.28
N LEU A 420 19.91 -7.08 10.92
CA LEU A 420 21.00 -7.60 11.74
C LEU A 420 22.14 -6.57 11.91
N ARG A 421 22.44 -5.79 10.87
CA ARG A 421 23.46 -4.72 10.96
C ARG A 421 23.05 -3.55 11.84
N CYS A 422 21.76 -3.38 12.13
CA CYS A 422 21.28 -2.36 13.07
C CYS A 422 21.54 -2.74 14.54
N THR A 423 21.86 -4.00 14.85
CA THR A 423 22.06 -4.46 16.24
C THR A 423 23.13 -3.68 16.99
N ALA A 424 24.23 -3.30 16.33
CA ALA A 424 25.29 -2.52 16.95
C ALA A 424 24.85 -1.10 17.35
N ALA A 425 24.04 -0.45 16.51
CA ALA A 425 23.48 0.87 16.83
C ALA A 425 22.49 0.80 18.01
N VAL A 426 21.66 -0.25 18.04
CA VAL A 426 20.73 -0.49 19.14
C VAL A 426 21.49 -0.82 20.44
N GLU A 427 22.57 -1.61 20.38
CA GLU A 427 23.42 -1.91 21.53
C GLU A 427 24.08 -0.66 22.13
N ALA A 428 24.47 0.30 21.30
CA ALA A 428 24.99 1.58 21.76
C ALA A 428 23.96 2.36 22.61
N ILE A 429 22.67 2.29 22.25
CA ILE A 429 21.58 2.89 23.03
C ILE A 429 21.32 2.11 24.33
N GLU A 430 21.48 0.78 24.32
CA GLU A 430 21.30 -0.06 25.50
C GLU A 430 22.16 0.43 26.69
N HIS A 431 23.40 0.87 26.43
CA HIS A 431 24.29 1.39 27.44
C HIS A 431 23.87 2.75 28.03
N GLN A 432 22.93 3.43 27.41
CA GLN A 432 22.40 4.72 27.84
C GLN A 432 21.05 4.60 28.58
N CYS A 433 20.53 3.38 28.71
CA CYS A 433 19.26 3.09 29.37
C CYS A 433 19.46 2.28 30.66
N GLU A 434 18.51 2.41 31.57
CA GLU A 434 18.52 1.68 32.86
C GLU A 434 17.17 0.96 33.07
N GLY A 435 17.13 -0.03 33.96
CA GLY A 435 15.93 -0.74 34.39
C GLY A 435 15.14 -1.34 33.19
N ASP A 436 13.83 -1.19 33.23
CA ASP A 436 12.93 -1.76 32.22
C ASP A 436 13.03 -1.07 30.84
N GLU A 437 13.48 0.20 30.79
CA GLU A 437 13.78 0.87 29.54
C GLU A 437 14.92 0.15 28.80
N ARG A 438 15.99 -0.22 29.53
CA ARG A 438 17.09 -1.02 28.97
C ARG A 438 16.59 -2.38 28.46
N THR A 439 15.69 -3.01 29.24
CA THR A 439 15.06 -4.27 28.81
C THR A 439 14.28 -4.11 27.51
N GLY A 440 13.58 -2.99 27.32
CA GLY A 440 12.90 -2.67 26.05
C GLY A 440 13.86 -2.59 24.87
N VAL A 441 15.03 -1.96 25.05
CA VAL A 441 16.10 -1.90 24.04
C VAL A 441 16.62 -3.31 23.71
N GLN A 442 16.85 -4.15 24.74
CA GLN A 442 17.29 -5.54 24.55
C GLN A 442 16.29 -6.39 23.78
N ILE A 443 14.99 -6.20 24.03
CA ILE A 443 13.93 -6.89 23.30
C ILE A 443 14.04 -6.57 21.83
N LEU A 444 14.10 -5.28 21.42
CA LEU A 444 14.22 -4.93 20.01
C LEU A 444 15.51 -5.51 19.41
N ARG A 445 16.65 -5.35 20.08
CA ARG A 445 17.93 -5.89 19.61
C ARG A 445 17.85 -7.38 19.26
N ARG A 446 17.23 -8.19 20.12
CA ARG A 446 17.07 -9.63 19.89
C ARG A 446 16.11 -9.94 18.74
N THR A 447 15.06 -9.14 18.59
CA THR A 447 14.03 -9.41 17.60
C THR A 447 14.40 -8.97 16.17
N LEU A 448 15.42 -8.13 15.99
CA LEU A 448 15.97 -7.77 14.69
C LEU A 448 16.49 -8.99 13.89
N GLU A 449 16.82 -10.08 14.56
CA GLU A 449 17.25 -11.34 13.87
C GLU A 449 16.08 -12.17 13.33
N ALA A 450 14.83 -11.90 13.77
CA ALA A 450 13.69 -12.76 13.49
C ALA A 450 13.41 -12.99 11.99
N PRO A 451 13.47 -11.99 11.10
CA PRO A 451 13.27 -12.21 9.67
C PRO A 451 14.35 -13.11 9.05
N ALA A 452 15.63 -12.86 9.32
CA ALA A 452 16.72 -13.67 8.78
C ALA A 452 16.64 -15.13 9.29
N ARG A 453 16.33 -15.30 10.56
CA ARG A 453 16.11 -16.61 11.17
C ARG A 453 14.94 -17.35 10.49
N GLN A 454 13.84 -16.67 10.23
CA GLN A 454 12.67 -17.28 9.60
C GLN A 454 12.94 -17.67 8.15
N ILE A 455 13.64 -16.85 7.36
CA ILE A 455 14.05 -17.18 5.99
C ILE A 455 14.91 -18.46 5.97
N ALA A 456 15.84 -18.61 6.91
CA ALA A 456 16.65 -19.80 7.04
C ALA A 456 15.82 -21.05 7.39
N VAL A 457 14.90 -20.93 8.36
CA VAL A 457 13.98 -22.02 8.76
C VAL A 457 13.10 -22.45 7.58
N ASN A 458 12.53 -21.52 6.82
CA ASN A 458 11.74 -21.81 5.63
C ASN A 458 12.55 -22.53 4.55
N SER A 459 13.89 -22.35 4.57
CA SER A 459 14.84 -23.02 3.67
C SER A 459 15.38 -24.34 4.22
N ALA A 460 14.80 -24.85 5.34
CA ALA A 460 15.19 -26.06 6.04
C ALA A 460 16.65 -26.01 6.57
N VAL A 461 17.12 -24.82 6.97
CA VAL A 461 18.43 -24.60 7.61
C VAL A 461 18.22 -24.03 9.00
N ASP A 462 19.13 -24.37 9.94
CA ASP A 462 19.07 -23.82 11.30
C ASP A 462 19.27 -22.31 11.29
N GLY A 463 18.24 -21.59 11.75
CA GLY A 463 18.24 -20.12 11.75
C GLY A 463 19.27 -19.50 12.71
N GLY A 464 19.61 -20.18 13.81
CA GLY A 464 20.64 -19.71 14.76
C GLY A 464 22.03 -19.76 14.15
N VAL A 465 22.34 -20.84 13.45
CA VAL A 465 23.63 -21.00 12.73
C VAL A 465 23.78 -19.96 11.62
N VAL A 466 22.68 -19.71 10.88
CA VAL A 466 22.71 -18.72 9.78
C VAL A 466 22.94 -17.32 10.34
N VAL A 467 22.17 -16.91 11.36
CA VAL A 467 22.31 -15.59 11.99
C VAL A 467 23.70 -15.39 12.57
N SER A 468 24.25 -16.39 13.32
CA SER A 468 25.61 -16.30 13.86
C SER A 468 26.66 -16.03 12.78
N LYS A 469 26.61 -16.81 11.69
CA LYS A 469 27.54 -16.61 10.55
C LYS A 469 27.39 -15.25 9.87
N MET A 470 26.15 -14.76 9.74
CA MET A 470 25.90 -13.44 9.19
C MET A 470 26.44 -12.32 10.10
N LEU A 471 26.34 -12.47 11.43
CA LEU A 471 26.88 -11.51 12.40
C LEU A 471 28.42 -11.51 12.46
N GLU A 472 29.06 -12.67 12.29
CA GLU A 472 30.53 -12.80 12.25
C GLU A 472 31.14 -12.09 11.03
N SER A 473 30.38 -11.90 9.96
CA SER A 473 30.81 -11.21 8.76
C SER A 473 30.66 -9.70 8.88
N ASN A 474 31.72 -8.93 8.61
CA ASN A 474 31.71 -7.45 8.66
C ASN A 474 31.33 -6.77 7.33
N SER A 475 30.88 -7.52 6.34
CA SER A 475 30.54 -7.04 4.99
C SER A 475 29.07 -7.25 4.67
N ASN A 476 28.70 -7.06 3.41
CA ASN A 476 27.40 -7.40 2.87
C ASN A 476 27.19 -8.91 2.64
N ILE A 477 28.06 -9.74 3.21
CA ILE A 477 27.93 -11.20 3.15
C ILE A 477 26.73 -11.62 4.00
N GLY A 478 25.77 -12.28 3.34
CA GLY A 478 24.56 -12.82 3.94
C GLY A 478 24.18 -14.17 3.32
N PHE A 479 23.07 -14.71 3.76
CA PHE A 479 22.60 -16.04 3.38
C PHE A 479 21.69 -15.97 2.14
N ASP A 480 22.15 -16.51 1.02
CA ASP A 480 21.33 -16.81 -0.17
C ASP A 480 20.50 -18.07 0.11
N ALA A 481 19.27 -17.88 0.56
CA ALA A 481 18.38 -18.95 0.94
C ALA A 481 17.90 -19.81 -0.25
N ALA A 482 17.87 -19.23 -1.46
CA ALA A 482 17.51 -19.98 -2.67
C ALA A 482 18.54 -21.07 -2.98
N ARG A 483 19.84 -20.75 -2.80
CA ARG A 483 20.96 -21.63 -3.15
C ARG A 483 21.69 -22.22 -1.93
N ASN A 484 21.25 -21.92 -0.71
CA ASN A 484 21.84 -22.36 0.57
C ASN A 484 23.36 -22.07 0.65
N ARG A 485 23.77 -20.84 0.35
CA ARG A 485 25.17 -20.40 0.39
C ARG A 485 25.32 -18.98 0.93
N TYR A 486 26.52 -18.61 1.33
CA TYR A 486 26.83 -17.25 1.77
C TYR A 486 27.49 -16.48 0.63
N VAL A 487 26.96 -15.29 0.33
CA VAL A 487 27.41 -14.44 -0.79
C VAL A 487 27.32 -12.98 -0.41
N ASP A 488 28.00 -12.08 -1.16
CA ASP A 488 27.66 -10.66 -1.10
C ASP A 488 26.25 -10.47 -1.69
N LEU A 489 25.34 -9.99 -0.85
CA LEU A 489 23.92 -9.89 -1.21
C LEU A 489 23.66 -8.80 -2.25
N PHE A 490 24.45 -7.70 -2.26
CA PHE A 490 24.34 -6.69 -3.31
C PHE A 490 24.80 -7.22 -4.67
N GLU A 491 25.94 -7.93 -4.70
CA GLU A 491 26.44 -8.54 -5.94
C GLU A 491 25.50 -9.64 -6.45
N ALA A 492 24.90 -10.40 -5.54
CA ALA A 492 23.92 -11.44 -5.86
C ALA A 492 22.54 -10.89 -6.26
N GLY A 493 22.31 -9.58 -6.11
CA GLY A 493 21.01 -8.95 -6.39
C GLY A 493 19.94 -9.22 -5.34
N ILE A 494 20.32 -9.71 -4.16
CA ILE A 494 19.41 -9.94 -3.02
C ILE A 494 19.35 -8.66 -2.18
N ILE A 495 18.44 -7.78 -2.55
CA ILE A 495 18.35 -6.41 -2.03
C ILE A 495 16.89 -6.08 -1.67
N ASP A 496 16.71 -5.33 -0.59
CA ASP A 496 15.41 -4.89 -0.12
C ASP A 496 15.29 -3.35 -0.19
N PRO A 497 14.12 -2.77 -0.51
CA PRO A 497 13.91 -1.33 -0.40
C PRO A 497 14.04 -0.85 1.04
N THR A 498 14.87 0.16 1.28
CA THR A 498 15.07 0.73 2.62
C THR A 498 13.76 1.16 3.27
N LYS A 499 12.89 1.80 2.49
CA LYS A 499 11.56 2.26 2.94
C LYS A 499 10.68 1.11 3.42
N VAL A 500 10.68 -0.02 2.71
CA VAL A 500 9.89 -1.21 3.08
C VAL A 500 10.38 -1.77 4.42
N VAL A 501 11.69 -1.99 4.57
CA VAL A 501 12.28 -2.52 5.81
C VAL A 501 12.02 -1.59 6.99
N ARG A 502 12.16 -0.28 6.79
CA ARG A 502 11.91 0.75 7.80
C ARG A 502 10.45 0.77 8.24
N ILE A 503 9.52 0.86 7.31
CA ILE A 503 8.07 0.89 7.60
C ILE A 503 7.61 -0.39 8.27
N ALA A 504 8.11 -1.56 7.84
CA ALA A 504 7.82 -2.83 8.48
C ALA A 504 8.26 -2.85 9.96
N LEU A 505 9.46 -2.32 10.26
CA LEU A 505 9.97 -2.22 11.62
C LEU A 505 9.17 -1.22 12.48
N GLU A 506 8.87 -0.03 11.94
CA GLU A 506 8.08 1.01 12.62
C GLU A 506 6.68 0.51 12.97
N ASN A 507 5.97 -0.12 12.03
CA ASN A 507 4.64 -0.69 12.26
C ASN A 507 4.69 -1.86 13.25
N ALA A 508 5.71 -2.71 13.17
CA ALA A 508 5.90 -3.82 14.10
C ALA A 508 6.07 -3.33 15.55
N VAL A 509 6.93 -2.34 15.78
CA VAL A 509 7.14 -1.75 17.12
C VAL A 509 5.88 -1.05 17.61
N SER A 510 5.18 -0.33 16.73
CA SER A 510 3.93 0.37 17.06
C SER A 510 2.87 -0.60 17.56
N VAL A 511 2.58 -1.66 16.80
CA VAL A 511 1.56 -2.66 17.14
C VAL A 511 1.96 -3.45 18.40
N ALA A 512 3.19 -3.92 18.47
CA ALA A 512 3.69 -4.66 19.64
C ALA A 512 3.64 -3.82 20.93
N SER A 513 3.97 -2.54 20.83
CA SER A 513 3.90 -1.61 21.97
C SER A 513 2.48 -1.44 22.51
N VAL A 514 1.48 -1.34 21.61
CA VAL A 514 0.06 -1.27 22.01
C VAL A 514 -0.36 -2.57 22.70
N LEU A 515 0.03 -3.72 22.16
CA LEU A 515 -0.28 -5.02 22.74
C LEU A 515 0.38 -5.20 24.13
N LEU A 516 1.61 -4.72 24.33
CA LEU A 516 2.31 -4.79 25.63
C LEU A 516 1.63 -3.91 26.69
N LEU A 517 1.06 -2.77 26.31
CA LEU A 517 0.32 -1.88 27.22
C LEU A 517 -1.09 -2.40 27.55
N THR A 518 -1.57 -3.43 26.85
CA THR A 518 -2.92 -3.95 27.06
C THR A 518 -2.99 -4.77 28.35
N GLU A 519 -3.88 -4.36 29.27
CA GLU A 519 -4.10 -5.00 30.58
C GLU A 519 -5.38 -5.83 30.63
N ALA A 520 -6.36 -5.48 29.79
CA ALA A 520 -7.66 -6.14 29.76
C ALA A 520 -8.20 -6.30 28.36
N THR A 521 -9.04 -7.32 28.16
CA THR A 521 -9.85 -7.52 26.94
C THR A 521 -11.32 -7.41 27.29
N MET A 522 -12.12 -6.87 26.36
CA MET A 522 -13.56 -6.80 26.45
C MET A 522 -14.18 -7.33 25.15
N THR A 523 -14.86 -8.48 25.25
CA THR A 523 -15.47 -9.17 24.10
C THR A 523 -16.97 -9.32 24.29
N GLU A 524 -17.71 -9.51 23.23
CA GLU A 524 -19.15 -9.79 23.27
C GLU A 524 -19.35 -11.27 23.58
N ILE A 525 -20.32 -11.57 24.46
CA ILE A 525 -20.73 -12.94 24.71
C ILE A 525 -21.71 -13.34 23.60
N PRO A 526 -21.41 -14.39 22.81
CA PRO A 526 -22.29 -14.85 21.76
C PRO A 526 -23.65 -15.25 22.36
N VAL A 527 -24.73 -14.65 21.86
CA VAL A 527 -26.09 -15.09 22.23
C VAL A 527 -26.34 -16.39 21.45
N GLU A 528 -26.46 -17.53 22.14
CA GLU A 528 -26.95 -18.75 21.52
C GLU A 528 -28.34 -18.45 20.90
N LYS A 529 -28.42 -18.46 19.58
CA LYS A 529 -29.70 -18.49 18.87
C LYS A 529 -30.35 -19.83 19.20
N LYS A 530 -31.27 -19.87 20.20
CA LYS A 530 -32.17 -21.01 20.36
C LYS A 530 -32.94 -21.15 19.05
N LEU A 531 -32.67 -22.22 18.32
CA LEU A 531 -33.52 -22.62 17.21
C LEU A 531 -34.95 -22.76 17.75
N PRO A 532 -35.97 -22.20 17.07
CA PRO A 532 -37.35 -22.42 17.46
C PRO A 532 -37.60 -23.93 17.48
N ALA A 533 -38.19 -24.39 18.59
CA ALA A 533 -38.60 -25.78 18.68
C ALA A 533 -39.53 -26.11 17.50
N PRO A 534 -39.41 -27.31 16.88
CA PRO A 534 -40.33 -27.69 15.82
C PRO A 534 -41.76 -27.71 16.44
N GLU A 535 -42.64 -26.91 15.83
CA GLU A 535 -44.07 -27.03 16.13
C GLU A 535 -44.52 -28.45 15.83
N MET A 536 -44.85 -29.20 16.86
CA MET A 536 -45.52 -30.48 16.66
C MET A 536 -46.96 -30.15 16.23
N GLU A 537 -47.23 -30.33 14.95
CA GLU A 537 -48.61 -30.39 14.46
C GLU A 537 -49.34 -31.56 15.18
N ALA A 538 -50.45 -31.19 15.86
CA ALA A 538 -51.36 -32.15 16.49
C ALA A 538 -52.41 -32.61 15.49
#